data_1cbdbaa7c2d2ca5d6ed7861ed9477499
#
_entry.id   1cbdbaa7c2d2ca5d6ed7861ed9477499
#
_cell.length_a   1.000
_cell.length_b   1.000
_cell.length_c   1.000
_cell.angle_alpha   90.00
_cell.angle_beta   90.00
_cell.angle_gamma   90.00
#
_symmetry.space_group_name_H-M   'P 1'
#
loop_
_entity.id
_entity.type
_entity.pdbx_description
1 polymer ?
#
loop_
_entity_poly.entity_id
_entity_poly.type
_entity_poly.pdbx_seq_one_letter_code
_entity_poly.pdbx_strand_id
1 'polypeptide(L)'
;MTTLDQQKLDRALSFSQYQSTLNQQRRMLKEKFDNDCIIGYNGGLFKITQEWLSGFDKTVSWVIDMNSVPVQVVDAEDLYTIAKTVYQTALTTYGEEYQSLRKKRNVKSLTEV
;
A
#
# COMPACT_ATOMS: atom_id res chain seq x y z
N MET A 1 -30.74 34.58 7.08
CA MET A 1 -30.14 33.51 6.30
C MET A 1 -31.23 32.56 5.82
N THR A 2 -31.19 32.22 4.55
CA THR A 2 -32.21 31.35 3.97
C THR A 2 -31.86 29.87 4.17
N THR A 3 -32.87 29.02 4.18
CA THR A 3 -32.72 27.56 4.26
C THR A 3 -31.83 27.04 3.12
N LEU A 4 -31.86 27.69 1.95
CA LEU A 4 -31.07 27.31 0.80
C LEU A 4 -29.56 27.46 1.05
N ASP A 5 -29.15 28.57 1.69
CA ASP A 5 -27.75 28.81 1.99
C ASP A 5 -27.21 27.78 2.99
N GLN A 6 -28.01 27.40 3.98
CA GLN A 6 -27.66 26.38 4.94
C GLN A 6 -27.54 25.00 4.28
N GLN A 7 -28.42 24.67 3.34
CA GLN A 7 -28.35 23.42 2.58
C GLN A 7 -27.08 23.34 1.74
N LYS A 8 -26.67 24.43 1.11
CA LYS A 8 -25.43 24.49 0.33
C LYS A 8 -24.20 24.29 1.22
N LEU A 9 -24.18 24.88 2.40
CA LEU A 9 -23.10 24.71 3.36
C LEU A 9 -23.02 23.26 3.82
N ASP A 10 -24.17 22.65 4.17
CA ASP A 10 -24.23 21.26 4.61
C ASP A 10 -23.72 20.29 3.54
N ARG A 11 -24.05 20.53 2.27
CA ARG A 11 -23.54 19.73 1.14
C ARG A 11 -22.03 19.87 0.99
N ALA A 12 -21.50 21.07 1.13
CA ALA A 12 -20.06 21.32 1.03
C ALA A 12 -19.32 20.62 2.15
N LEU A 13 -19.83 20.66 3.37
CA LEU A 13 -19.25 19.95 4.52
C LEU A 13 -19.28 18.43 4.34
N SER A 14 -20.42 17.89 3.87
CA SER A 14 -20.53 16.44 3.61
C SER A 14 -19.58 15.98 2.54
N PHE A 15 -19.39 16.75 1.46
CA PHE A 15 -18.44 16.44 0.41
C PHE A 15 -17.01 16.48 0.93
N SER A 16 -16.66 17.48 1.72
CA SER A 16 -15.34 17.60 2.33
C SER A 16 -15.02 16.40 3.24
N GLN A 17 -15.99 16.00 4.08
CA GLN A 17 -15.84 14.82 4.95
C GLN A 17 -15.67 13.53 4.12
N TYR A 18 -16.42 13.39 3.03
CA TYR A 18 -16.31 12.24 2.16
C TYR A 18 -14.92 12.16 1.50
N GLN A 19 -14.39 13.27 1.01
CA GLN A 19 -13.05 13.34 0.42
C GLN A 19 -11.97 13.01 1.45
N SER A 20 -12.11 13.53 2.67
CA SER A 20 -11.19 13.24 3.76
C SER A 20 -11.19 11.75 4.10
N THR A 21 -12.35 11.11 4.16
CA THR A 21 -12.49 9.68 4.42
C THR A 21 -11.85 8.83 3.32
N LEU A 22 -12.06 9.20 2.05
CA LEU A 22 -11.43 8.51 0.93
C LEU A 22 -9.91 8.61 0.98
N ASN A 23 -9.38 9.79 1.27
CA ASN A 23 -7.94 10.00 1.37
C ASN A 23 -7.34 9.18 2.52
N GLN A 24 -8.05 9.10 3.64
CA GLN A 24 -7.65 8.27 4.77
C GLN A 24 -7.65 6.79 4.39
N GLN A 25 -8.69 6.31 3.70
CA GLN A 25 -8.77 4.93 3.25
C GLN A 25 -7.65 4.58 2.28
N ARG A 26 -7.34 5.47 1.33
CA ARG A 26 -6.21 5.28 0.41
C ARG A 26 -4.88 5.18 1.15
N ARG A 27 -4.69 6.01 2.15
CA ARG A 27 -3.49 6.00 2.99
C ARG A 27 -3.37 4.68 3.75
N MET A 28 -4.47 4.21 4.33
CA MET A 28 -4.51 2.94 5.05
C MET A 28 -4.17 1.75 4.14
N LEU A 29 -4.70 1.73 2.91
CA LEU A 29 -4.39 0.70 1.93
C LEU A 29 -2.90 0.73 1.56
N LYS A 30 -2.32 1.90 1.38
CA LYS A 30 -0.91 2.07 1.07
C LYS A 30 -0.02 1.60 2.22
N GLU A 31 -0.37 1.95 3.44
CA GLU A 31 0.34 1.50 4.64
C GLU A 31 0.29 -0.03 4.79
N LYS A 32 -0.89 -0.61 4.56
CA LYS A 32 -1.05 -2.07 4.57
C LYS A 32 -0.16 -2.73 3.52
N PHE A 33 -0.15 -2.19 2.29
CA PHE A 33 0.71 -2.70 1.22
C PHE A 33 2.18 -2.63 1.62
N ASP A 34 2.64 -1.50 2.15
CA ASP A 34 4.02 -1.34 2.58
C ASP A 34 4.39 -2.34 3.68
N ASN A 35 3.48 -2.59 4.63
CA ASN A 35 3.70 -3.57 5.70
C ASN A 35 3.67 -5.00 5.18
N ASP A 36 2.79 -5.32 4.24
CA ASP A 36 2.69 -6.64 3.63
C ASP A 36 3.95 -7.00 2.82
N CYS A 37 4.72 -6.00 2.39
CA CYS A 37 5.96 -6.19 1.66
C CYS A 37 7.19 -6.38 2.56
N ILE A 38 7.03 -6.42 3.87
CA ILE A 38 8.15 -6.66 4.79
C ILE A 38 8.27 -8.16 5.02
N ILE A 39 9.47 -8.69 4.79
CA ILE A 39 9.76 -10.12 5.03
C ILE A 39 10.86 -10.27 6.06
N GLY A 40 10.81 -11.37 6.80
CA GLY A 40 11.91 -11.79 7.68
C GLY A 40 12.77 -12.83 6.99
N TYR A 41 14.09 -12.67 7.05
CA TYR A 41 15.03 -13.64 6.51
C TYR A 41 16.28 -13.63 7.37
N ASN A 42 16.64 -14.79 7.90
CA ASN A 42 17.87 -15.03 8.69
C ASN A 42 18.11 -13.96 9.77
N GLY A 43 17.07 -13.58 10.48
CA GLY A 43 17.14 -12.60 11.58
C GLY A 43 17.05 -11.15 11.14
N GLY A 44 16.97 -10.87 9.85
CA GLY A 44 16.79 -9.52 9.32
C GLY A 44 15.37 -9.26 8.80
N LEU A 45 15.04 -7.99 8.62
CA LEU A 45 13.79 -7.54 8.05
C LEU A 45 14.05 -6.76 6.78
N PHE A 46 13.40 -7.16 5.69
CA PHE A 46 13.58 -6.54 4.38
C PHE A 46 12.27 -5.96 3.90
N LYS A 47 12.28 -4.68 3.53
CA LYS A 47 11.15 -4.05 2.86
C LYS A 47 11.33 -4.22 1.36
N ILE A 48 10.46 -5.02 0.75
CA ILE A 48 10.56 -5.34 -0.67
C ILE A 48 9.85 -4.27 -1.49
N THR A 49 10.56 -3.74 -2.46
CA THR A 49 10.06 -2.75 -3.42
C THR A 49 10.43 -3.21 -4.82
N GLN A 50 9.88 -2.54 -5.83
CA GLN A 50 10.26 -2.79 -7.23
C GLN A 50 11.75 -2.56 -7.44
N GLU A 51 12.31 -1.51 -6.84
CA GLU A 51 13.73 -1.17 -6.92
C GLU A 51 14.58 -2.25 -6.24
N TRP A 52 14.15 -2.75 -5.09
CA TRP A 52 14.84 -3.82 -4.38
C TRP A 52 14.94 -5.08 -5.26
N LEU A 53 13.83 -5.46 -5.90
CA LEU A 53 13.79 -6.64 -6.76
C LEU A 53 14.66 -6.44 -8.01
N SER A 54 14.63 -5.27 -8.61
CA SER A 54 15.40 -4.97 -9.83
C SER A 54 16.89 -4.88 -9.56
N GLY A 55 17.29 -4.39 -8.38
CA GLY A 55 18.70 -4.20 -8.02
C GLY A 55 19.32 -5.37 -7.26
N PHE A 56 18.54 -6.40 -6.95
CA PHE A 56 19.04 -7.51 -6.14
C PHE A 56 20.00 -8.40 -6.93
N ASP A 57 21.20 -8.58 -6.40
CA ASP A 57 22.21 -9.46 -6.97
C ASP A 57 22.09 -10.86 -6.33
N LYS A 58 21.74 -11.85 -7.14
CA LYS A 58 21.53 -13.23 -6.68
C LYS A 58 22.82 -13.96 -6.29
N THR A 59 23.97 -13.30 -6.40
CA THR A 59 25.26 -13.86 -6.03
C THR A 59 25.79 -13.33 -4.70
N VAL A 60 25.04 -12.44 -4.03
CA VAL A 60 25.49 -11.83 -2.77
C VAL A 60 25.52 -12.85 -1.63
N SER A 61 26.43 -12.66 -0.69
CA SER A 61 26.52 -13.42 0.56
C SER A 61 26.04 -12.61 1.76
N TRP A 62 25.96 -11.30 1.65
CA TRP A 62 25.54 -10.38 2.69
C TRP A 62 24.68 -9.27 2.09
N VAL A 63 23.62 -8.91 2.78
CA VAL A 63 22.72 -7.82 2.39
C VAL A 63 22.39 -6.99 3.63
N ILE A 64 22.32 -5.68 3.45
CA ILE A 64 21.88 -4.77 4.52
C ILE A 64 20.35 -4.76 4.54
N ASP A 65 19.77 -5.00 5.71
CA ASP A 65 18.31 -5.01 5.87
C ASP A 65 17.74 -3.60 6.04
N MET A 66 16.41 -3.49 6.21
CA MET A 66 15.75 -2.18 6.34
C MET A 66 16.15 -1.42 7.62
N ASN A 67 16.74 -2.09 8.59
CA ASN A 67 17.25 -1.48 9.84
C ASN A 67 18.76 -1.24 9.79
N SER A 68 19.37 -1.29 8.61
CA SER A 68 20.80 -1.10 8.38
C SER A 68 21.67 -2.16 9.06
N VAL A 69 21.13 -3.35 9.28
CA VAL A 69 21.85 -4.48 9.85
C VAL A 69 22.33 -5.41 8.74
N PRO A 70 23.61 -5.83 8.76
CA PRO A 70 24.10 -6.80 7.79
C PRO A 70 23.52 -8.19 8.09
N VAL A 71 22.96 -8.83 7.08
CA VAL A 71 22.33 -10.15 7.18
C VAL A 71 23.03 -11.10 6.22
N GLN A 72 23.44 -12.25 6.72
CA GLN A 72 24.04 -13.28 5.89
C GLN A 72 22.99 -13.95 5.02
N VAL A 73 23.29 -14.09 3.74
CA VAL A 73 22.39 -14.71 2.77
C VAL A 73 22.98 -16.06 2.39
N VAL A 74 22.31 -17.12 2.82
CA VAL A 74 22.72 -18.49 2.54
C VAL A 74 22.39 -18.90 1.12
N ASP A 75 21.20 -18.50 0.63
CA ASP A 75 20.72 -18.78 -0.70
C ASP A 75 20.04 -17.52 -1.26
N ALA A 76 20.78 -16.79 -2.09
CA ALA A 76 20.30 -15.52 -2.62
C ALA A 76 19.12 -15.70 -3.59
N GLU A 77 19.09 -16.79 -4.34
CA GLU A 77 17.97 -17.09 -5.24
C GLU A 77 16.70 -17.39 -4.45
N ASP A 78 16.81 -18.11 -3.33
CA ASP A 78 15.68 -18.40 -2.45
C ASP A 78 15.13 -17.11 -1.85
N LEU A 79 15.99 -16.25 -1.32
CA LEU A 79 15.58 -14.94 -0.81
C LEU A 79 14.86 -14.11 -1.87
N TYR A 80 15.40 -14.08 -3.10
CA TYR A 80 14.78 -13.35 -4.20
C TYR A 80 13.41 -13.91 -4.54
N THR A 81 13.27 -15.23 -4.60
CA THR A 81 12.00 -15.90 -4.90
C THR A 81 10.94 -15.59 -3.85
N ILE A 82 11.31 -15.67 -2.57
CA ILE A 82 10.42 -15.32 -1.46
C ILE A 82 9.99 -13.86 -1.57
N ALA A 83 10.95 -12.95 -1.76
CA ALA A 83 10.68 -11.52 -1.86
C ALA A 83 9.75 -11.20 -3.03
N LYS A 84 10.00 -11.77 -4.19
CA LYS A 84 9.19 -11.57 -5.39
C LYS A 84 7.75 -12.06 -5.18
N THR A 85 7.58 -13.24 -4.60
CA THR A 85 6.27 -13.83 -4.33
C THR A 85 5.47 -12.96 -3.36
N VAL A 86 6.09 -12.53 -2.27
CA VAL A 86 5.46 -11.66 -1.28
C VAL A 86 5.06 -10.34 -1.91
N TYR A 87 5.95 -9.72 -2.68
CA TYR A 87 5.67 -8.45 -3.34
C TYR A 87 4.51 -8.57 -4.32
N GLN A 88 4.50 -9.60 -5.17
CA GLN A 88 3.43 -9.81 -6.15
C GLN A 88 2.08 -10.07 -5.48
N THR A 89 2.05 -10.85 -4.41
CA THR A 89 0.83 -11.11 -3.64
C THR A 89 0.32 -9.83 -2.98
N ALA A 90 1.20 -9.07 -2.35
CA ALA A 90 0.82 -7.81 -1.70
C ALA A 90 0.32 -6.79 -2.73
N LEU A 91 0.96 -6.70 -3.88
CA LEU A 91 0.56 -5.77 -4.95
C LEU A 91 -0.81 -6.15 -5.52
N THR A 92 -1.07 -7.44 -5.74
CA THR A 92 -2.37 -7.91 -6.22
C THR A 92 -3.47 -7.56 -5.22
N THR A 93 -3.25 -7.83 -3.94
CA THR A 93 -4.21 -7.50 -2.88
C THR A 93 -4.47 -5.99 -2.82
N TYR A 94 -3.41 -5.19 -2.87
CA TYR A 94 -3.52 -3.74 -2.87
C TYR A 94 -4.33 -3.24 -4.07
N GLY A 95 -4.04 -3.77 -5.26
CA GLY A 95 -4.77 -3.42 -6.48
C GLY A 95 -6.26 -3.74 -6.41
N GLU A 96 -6.61 -4.92 -5.92
CA GLU A 96 -7.99 -5.35 -5.74
C GLU A 96 -8.73 -4.48 -4.72
N GLU A 97 -8.11 -4.21 -3.59
CA GLU A 97 -8.70 -3.35 -2.54
C GLU A 97 -8.87 -1.92 -3.04
N TYR A 98 -7.91 -1.41 -3.81
CA TYR A 98 -8.00 -0.07 -4.38
C TYR A 98 -9.12 0.03 -5.41
N GLN A 99 -9.30 -1.00 -6.25
CA GLN A 99 -10.42 -1.05 -7.19
C GLN A 99 -11.77 -1.11 -6.47
N SER A 100 -11.87 -1.85 -5.39
CA SER A 100 -13.08 -1.89 -4.56
C SER A 100 -13.43 -0.51 -4.00
N LEU A 101 -12.42 0.23 -3.56
CA LEU A 101 -12.61 1.59 -3.08
C LEU A 101 -13.09 2.54 -4.20
N ARG A 102 -12.54 2.39 -5.40
CA ARG A 102 -12.99 3.16 -6.59
C ARG A 102 -14.44 2.86 -6.94
N LYS A 103 -14.85 1.61 -6.90
CA LYS A 103 -16.24 1.22 -7.18
C LYS A 103 -17.20 1.83 -6.17
N LYS A 104 -16.87 1.81 -4.89
CA LYS A 104 -17.66 2.46 -3.85
C LYS A 104 -17.79 3.96 -4.10
N ARG A 105 -16.70 4.61 -4.50
CA ARG A 105 -16.69 6.02 -4.84
C ARG A 105 -17.64 6.33 -6.03
N ASN A 106 -17.59 5.51 -7.08
CA ASN A 106 -18.44 5.71 -8.26
C ASN A 106 -19.91 5.54 -7.93
N VAL A 107 -20.26 4.49 -7.17
CA VAL A 107 -21.65 4.26 -6.73
C VAL A 107 -22.13 5.45 -5.90
N LYS A 108 -21.32 5.94 -4.98
CA LYS A 108 -21.69 7.09 -4.14
C LYS A 108 -21.87 8.36 -4.96
N SER A 109 -21.02 8.60 -5.94
CA SER A 109 -21.15 9.72 -6.86
C SER A 109 -22.45 9.66 -7.64
N LEU A 110 -22.86 8.48 -8.09
CA LEU A 110 -24.11 8.28 -8.81
C LEU A 110 -25.33 8.53 -7.93
N THR A 111 -25.28 8.14 -6.65
CA THR A 111 -26.38 8.32 -5.72
C THR A 111 -26.52 9.76 -5.21
N GLU A 112 -25.49 10.58 -5.35
CA GLU A 112 -25.52 11.99 -4.95
C GLU A 112 -26.02 12.92 -6.09
N VAL A 113 -26.22 12.41 -7.27
CA VAL A 113 -26.80 13.13 -8.39
C VAL A 113 -28.34 13.14 -8.28
#